data_3bd94f74b15a96e3078bd51837502cac
#
_entry.id   3bd94f74b15a96e3078bd51837502cac
#
_cell.length_a   1.000
_cell.length_b   1.000
_cell.length_c   1.000
_cell.angle_alpha   90.00
_cell.angle_beta   90.00
_cell.angle_gamma   90.00
#
_symmetry.space_group_name_H-M   'P 1'
#
loop_
_entity.id
_entity.type
_entity.pdbx_description
1 polymer ?
#
loop_
_entity_poly.entity_id
_entity_poly.type
_entity_poly.pdbx_seq_one_letter_code
_entity_poly.pdbx_strand_id
1 'polypeptide(L)'
;MRTNISYILMCLFCASLWTACQKEDKIPYTANCNLPSGDSSSIHPKANVYQSVMDEYVKKGMPGISVAIRDKNGLWLGGSGMADINKSILLEPCHISKAASITKMFVGTLTHLLVEDGVLNLDDPISKWLTDKQLKDIKNAKEATIRTCLGHTTGIADVIKDQAFYLAVLNQPDKFWEEEELLDFVRGDEEVFSPGDSVKYSNTNTLLVGMVIEAATGKQHAELIKERLIKPNHLEDTYYYWHDIPPSHTVAQGYFDLYNNGTIVNLTNYNTGSGNGYGGLYSTSIDLLHFVELLFRDKVILKTQSLNAMLTFGHKEENKDRLLGLGVMKSFTERAPDQFAYGHSGRDLGYTADVFYFPNQDMTLSFMVNYGTDAESKLQQVFFDFRTAIVDAMMQ
;
A
#
# COMPACT_ATOMS: atom_id res chain seq x y z
N MET A 1 52.28 19.83 -45.65
CA MET A 1 50.94 20.28 -45.34
C MET A 1 49.97 19.09 -45.21
N ARG A 2 50.16 18.24 -44.20
CA ARG A 2 49.27 17.07 -43.90
C ARG A 2 49.48 16.67 -42.44
N THR A 3 49.07 17.48 -41.45
CA THR A 3 49.12 17.07 -40.02
C THR A 3 48.15 17.80 -39.09
N ASN A 4 47.14 18.58 -39.58
CA ASN A 4 46.28 19.32 -38.68
C ASN A 4 44.77 18.97 -38.74
N ILE A 5 44.35 17.90 -39.43
CA ILE A 5 42.93 17.52 -39.54
C ILE A 5 42.53 16.41 -38.52
N SER A 6 43.50 15.62 -38.01
CA SER A 6 43.19 14.54 -37.09
C SER A 6 42.86 14.97 -35.65
N TYR A 7 43.29 16.10 -35.19
CA TYR A 7 43.03 16.56 -33.81
C TYR A 7 41.66 17.26 -33.62
N ILE A 8 41.09 17.79 -34.69
CA ILE A 8 39.76 18.45 -34.60
C ILE A 8 38.63 17.44 -34.56
N LEU A 9 38.79 16.25 -35.19
CA LEU A 9 37.76 15.19 -35.11
C LEU A 9 37.74 14.46 -33.74
N MET A 10 38.85 14.43 -33.02
CA MET A 10 38.93 13.79 -31.72
C MET A 10 38.35 14.63 -30.58
N CYS A 11 38.36 15.98 -30.72
CA CYS A 11 37.74 16.87 -29.76
C CYS A 11 36.20 16.97 -29.90
N LEU A 12 35.65 16.70 -31.09
CA LEU A 12 34.21 16.68 -31.32
C LEU A 12 33.52 15.41 -30.83
N PHE A 13 34.26 14.29 -30.67
CA PHE A 13 33.74 13.02 -30.16
C PHE A 13 33.73 12.97 -28.63
N CYS A 14 34.50 13.78 -27.93
CA CYS A 14 34.50 13.87 -26.46
C CYS A 14 33.43 14.82 -25.91
N ALA A 15 32.83 15.69 -26.71
CA ALA A 15 31.80 16.63 -26.27
C ALA A 15 30.39 16.05 -26.28
N SER A 16 30.18 14.85 -26.88
CA SER A 16 28.88 14.19 -26.96
C SER A 16 28.63 13.16 -25.87
N LEU A 17 29.56 12.98 -24.91
CA LEU A 17 29.42 12.00 -23.82
C LEU A 17 29.02 12.61 -22.47
N TRP A 18 28.67 13.89 -22.41
CA TRP A 18 28.26 14.55 -21.16
C TRP A 18 26.76 14.79 -21.05
N THR A 19 25.92 14.11 -21.85
CA THR A 19 24.48 14.01 -21.65
C THR A 19 24.09 12.65 -21.08
N ALA A 20 24.84 12.17 -20.10
CA ALA A 20 24.51 10.93 -19.40
C ALA A 20 23.97 11.25 -18.01
N CYS A 21 22.70 10.94 -17.82
CA CYS A 21 22.03 10.75 -16.54
C CYS A 21 21.89 11.98 -15.64
N GLN A 22 21.10 12.96 -16.06
CA GLN A 22 20.15 13.48 -15.11
C GLN A 22 19.06 12.38 -15.02
N LYS A 23 19.07 11.59 -13.93
CA LYS A 23 17.90 10.84 -13.51
C LYS A 23 16.80 11.87 -13.30
N GLU A 24 15.87 11.96 -14.23
CA GLU A 24 14.63 12.67 -13.97
C GLU A 24 14.01 11.98 -12.75
N ASP A 25 13.67 12.74 -11.72
CA ASP A 25 12.83 12.25 -10.63
C ASP A 25 11.54 11.74 -11.28
N LYS A 26 11.36 10.43 -11.33
CA LYS A 26 10.24 9.81 -12.04
C LYS A 26 8.88 10.15 -11.42
N ILE A 27 8.88 10.71 -10.21
CA ILE A 27 7.69 11.11 -9.47
C ILE A 27 7.59 12.63 -9.50
N PRO A 28 6.57 13.20 -10.17
CA PRO A 28 6.36 14.64 -10.22
C PRO A 28 6.04 15.18 -8.84
N TYR A 29 6.34 16.46 -8.65
CA TYR A 29 6.24 17.13 -7.39
C TYR A 29 5.58 18.51 -7.59
N THR A 30 4.51 18.80 -6.87
CA THR A 30 3.81 20.08 -6.85
C THR A 30 3.51 20.55 -5.44
N ALA A 31 3.19 21.84 -5.27
CA ALA A 31 2.96 22.46 -3.97
C ALA A 31 1.47 22.77 -3.69
N ASN A 32 0.56 22.54 -4.64
CA ASN A 32 -0.82 22.96 -4.52
C ASN A 32 -1.79 21.79 -4.57
N CYS A 33 -2.75 21.83 -3.67
CA CYS A 33 -3.83 20.86 -3.53
C CYS A 33 -5.19 21.48 -3.82
N ASN A 34 -6.06 20.76 -4.52
CA ASN A 34 -7.48 21.06 -4.59
C ASN A 34 -8.23 20.09 -3.67
N LEU A 35 -8.88 20.62 -2.63
CA LEU A 35 -9.71 19.81 -1.75
C LEU A 35 -11.07 19.51 -2.40
N PRO A 36 -11.70 18.34 -2.12
CA PRO A 36 -12.95 17.94 -2.75
C PRO A 36 -14.11 18.85 -2.36
N SER A 37 -15.07 18.96 -3.25
CA SER A 37 -16.36 19.59 -2.95
C SER A 37 -17.07 18.78 -1.85
N GLY A 38 -17.53 19.45 -0.79
CA GLY A 38 -18.16 18.80 0.36
C GLY A 38 -17.25 18.63 1.58
N ASP A 39 -16.03 19.17 1.52
CA ASP A 39 -15.19 19.32 2.69
C ASP A 39 -15.89 20.18 3.74
N SER A 40 -16.12 19.61 4.93
CA SER A 40 -16.71 20.28 6.09
C SER A 40 -15.69 20.54 7.20
N SER A 41 -14.40 20.41 6.92
CA SER A 41 -13.32 20.47 7.90
C SER A 41 -13.33 21.73 8.76
N SER A 42 -13.63 22.89 8.16
CA SER A 42 -13.64 24.18 8.88
C SER A 42 -14.78 24.33 9.90
N ILE A 43 -15.85 23.57 9.75
CA ILE A 43 -17.05 23.62 10.63
C ILE A 43 -17.25 22.34 11.44
N HIS A 44 -16.38 21.35 11.26
CA HIS A 44 -16.50 20.07 11.96
C HIS A 44 -16.27 20.25 13.47
N PRO A 45 -17.17 19.77 14.34
CA PRO A 45 -17.12 20.06 15.79
C PRO A 45 -15.86 19.51 16.47
N LYS A 46 -15.24 18.47 15.91
CA LYS A 46 -13.99 17.88 16.41
C LYS A 46 -12.73 18.34 15.66
N ALA A 47 -12.82 19.33 14.76
CA ALA A 47 -11.70 19.80 13.94
C ALA A 47 -10.44 20.09 14.77
N ASN A 48 -10.59 20.87 15.85
CA ASN A 48 -9.48 21.23 16.73
C ASN A 48 -8.89 20.01 17.47
N VAL A 49 -9.71 19.02 17.83
CA VAL A 49 -9.26 17.80 18.50
C VAL A 49 -8.40 16.96 17.55
N TYR A 50 -8.89 16.70 16.35
CA TYR A 50 -8.18 15.93 15.35
C TYR A 50 -6.87 16.59 14.91
N GLN A 51 -6.90 17.91 14.66
CA GLN A 51 -5.70 18.68 14.33
C GLN A 51 -4.69 18.66 15.46
N SER A 52 -5.12 18.83 16.72
CA SER A 52 -4.22 18.81 17.88
C SER A 52 -3.52 17.46 18.05
N VAL A 53 -4.22 16.34 17.79
CA VAL A 53 -3.61 15.01 17.81
C VAL A 53 -2.50 14.93 16.75
N MET A 54 -2.75 15.34 15.52
CA MET A 54 -1.74 15.29 14.46
C MET A 54 -0.52 16.15 14.79
N ASP A 55 -0.75 17.40 15.23
CA ASP A 55 0.32 18.35 15.57
C ASP A 55 1.18 17.85 16.73
N GLU A 56 0.58 17.17 17.70
CA GLU A 56 1.31 16.54 18.80
C GLU A 56 2.30 15.48 18.29
N TYR A 57 1.85 14.60 17.37
CA TYR A 57 2.70 13.51 16.90
C TYR A 57 3.73 13.97 15.87
N VAL A 58 3.47 15.03 15.11
CA VAL A 58 4.51 15.72 14.33
C VAL A 58 5.57 16.33 15.24
N LYS A 59 5.20 16.97 16.36
CA LYS A 59 6.18 17.44 17.38
C LYS A 59 6.99 16.31 18.00
N LYS A 60 6.44 15.08 18.08
CA LYS A 60 7.17 13.88 18.52
C LYS A 60 8.11 13.29 17.46
N GLY A 61 8.18 13.89 16.26
CA GLY A 61 9.16 13.57 15.23
C GLY A 61 8.60 12.95 13.97
N MET A 62 7.29 12.73 13.82
CA MET A 62 6.71 12.29 12.56
C MET A 62 6.88 13.37 11.49
N PRO A 63 7.43 13.06 10.29
CA PRO A 63 7.68 14.05 9.27
C PRO A 63 6.40 14.75 8.79
N GLY A 64 5.36 13.98 8.50
CA GLY A 64 4.08 14.51 8.07
C GLY A 64 2.97 13.47 8.20
N ILE A 65 1.75 13.95 8.42
CA ILE A 65 0.53 13.14 8.61
C ILE A 65 -0.59 13.79 7.80
N SER A 66 -1.27 13.04 6.95
CA SER A 66 -2.55 13.42 6.34
C SER A 66 -3.65 12.51 6.86
N VAL A 67 -4.82 13.08 7.16
CA VAL A 67 -5.96 12.36 7.73
C VAL A 67 -7.25 12.77 7.03
N ALA A 68 -8.10 11.79 6.75
CA ALA A 68 -9.48 11.97 6.36
C ALA A 68 -10.37 11.17 7.34
N ILE A 69 -11.36 11.82 7.92
CA ILE A 69 -12.34 11.21 8.84
C ILE A 69 -13.73 11.57 8.36
N ARG A 70 -14.60 10.58 8.26
CA ARG A 70 -16.02 10.80 8.10
C ARG A 70 -16.78 10.23 9.28
N ASP A 71 -17.64 11.05 9.85
CA ASP A 71 -18.59 10.67 10.89
C ASP A 71 -19.97 11.32 10.60
N LYS A 72 -20.89 11.24 11.56
CA LYS A 72 -22.23 11.84 11.47
C LYS A 72 -22.25 13.37 11.26
N ASN A 73 -21.13 14.06 11.52
CA ASN A 73 -20.99 15.51 11.36
C ASN A 73 -20.42 15.88 9.98
N GLY A 74 -20.03 14.91 9.16
CA GLY A 74 -19.51 15.13 7.83
C GLY A 74 -18.07 14.63 7.65
N LEU A 75 -17.44 15.11 6.60
CA LEU A 75 -16.05 14.82 6.25
C LEU A 75 -15.14 15.88 6.88
N TRP A 76 -14.12 15.41 7.61
CA TRP A 76 -13.03 16.24 8.08
C TRP A 76 -11.72 15.80 7.41
N LEU A 77 -10.95 16.78 6.93
CA LEU A 77 -9.66 16.60 6.28
C LEU A 77 -8.61 17.43 7.02
N GLY A 78 -7.46 16.86 7.29
CA GLY A 78 -6.37 17.55 7.96
C GLY A 78 -5.01 17.11 7.48
N GLY A 79 -4.05 18.04 7.52
CA GLY A 79 -2.64 17.81 7.28
C GLY A 79 -1.79 18.41 8.39
N SER A 80 -0.66 17.80 8.72
CA SER A 80 0.30 18.32 9.67
C SER A 80 1.72 17.87 9.29
N GLY A 81 2.73 18.70 9.57
CA GLY A 81 4.12 18.44 9.22
C GLY A 81 4.44 18.73 7.75
N MET A 82 5.43 18.01 7.21
CA MET A 82 6.02 18.30 5.89
C MET A 82 5.80 17.16 4.90
N ALA A 83 5.34 17.51 3.71
CA ALA A 83 5.37 16.63 2.54
C ALA A 83 6.81 16.51 1.99
N ASP A 84 7.58 17.58 2.03
CA ASP A 84 9.01 17.58 1.72
C ASP A 84 9.77 18.43 2.73
N ILE A 85 10.57 17.75 3.57
CA ILE A 85 11.37 18.41 4.59
C ILE A 85 12.41 19.33 3.97
N ASN A 86 13.05 18.90 2.88
CA ASN A 86 14.16 19.66 2.27
C ASN A 86 13.67 20.95 1.60
N LYS A 87 12.45 20.91 1.05
CA LYS A 87 11.83 22.06 0.39
C LYS A 87 10.87 22.82 1.28
N SER A 88 10.70 22.38 2.55
CA SER A 88 9.78 22.98 3.52
C SER A 88 8.34 23.08 3.02
N ILE A 89 7.85 22.03 2.32
CA ILE A 89 6.49 21.97 1.84
C ILE A 89 5.62 21.29 2.87
N LEU A 90 4.53 21.97 3.25
CA LEU A 90 3.56 21.44 4.21
C LEU A 90 2.81 20.24 3.64
N LEU A 91 2.54 19.26 4.48
CA LEU A 91 1.69 18.13 4.09
C LEU A 91 0.21 18.53 4.17
N GLU A 92 -0.50 18.32 3.08
CA GLU A 92 -1.94 18.54 2.96
C GLU A 92 -2.67 17.23 2.65
N PRO A 93 -4.00 17.12 2.91
CA PRO A 93 -4.76 15.87 2.74
C PRO A 93 -4.76 15.30 1.33
N CYS A 94 -4.56 16.12 0.31
CA CYS A 94 -4.52 15.72 -1.09
C CYS A 94 -3.12 15.29 -1.57
N HIS A 95 -2.10 15.31 -0.71
CA HIS A 95 -0.81 14.76 -1.08
C HIS A 95 -0.90 13.26 -1.28
N ILE A 96 -0.39 12.83 -2.42
CA ILE A 96 -0.31 11.41 -2.77
C ILE A 96 0.81 10.76 -1.98
N SER A 97 0.56 9.58 -1.46
CA SER A 97 1.54 8.75 -0.75
C SER A 97 1.41 7.29 -1.15
N LYS A 98 2.42 6.48 -0.87
CA LYS A 98 2.31 5.02 -1.05
C LYS A 98 1.32 4.45 -0.04
N ALA A 99 0.30 3.78 -0.54
CA ALA A 99 -0.68 3.06 0.29
C ALA A 99 -0.19 1.66 0.70
N ALA A 100 0.94 1.23 0.16
CA ALA A 100 1.60 -0.03 0.49
C ALA A 100 0.63 -1.22 0.45
N SER A 101 0.55 -2.02 1.53
CA SER A 101 -0.30 -3.22 1.59
C SER A 101 -1.81 -2.97 1.53
N ILE A 102 -2.29 -1.74 1.57
CA ILE A 102 -3.70 -1.43 1.26
C ILE A 102 -4.04 -1.92 -0.17
N THR A 103 -3.05 -2.02 -1.06
CA THR A 103 -3.14 -2.65 -2.38
C THR A 103 -3.81 -4.03 -2.33
N LYS A 104 -3.57 -4.81 -1.28
CA LYS A 104 -4.16 -6.16 -1.13
C LYS A 104 -5.68 -6.14 -1.05
N MET A 105 -6.25 -5.06 -0.51
CA MET A 105 -7.71 -4.88 -0.49
C MET A 105 -8.25 -4.62 -1.90
N PHE A 106 -7.52 -3.89 -2.74
CA PHE A 106 -7.88 -3.70 -4.14
C PHE A 106 -7.75 -5.01 -4.93
N VAL A 107 -6.66 -5.76 -4.74
CA VAL A 107 -6.47 -7.09 -5.37
C VAL A 107 -7.55 -8.07 -4.92
N GLY A 108 -7.87 -8.11 -3.62
CA GLY A 108 -8.95 -8.93 -3.07
C GLY A 108 -10.31 -8.57 -3.67
N THR A 109 -10.63 -7.26 -3.73
CA THR A 109 -11.88 -6.77 -4.33
C THR A 109 -11.96 -7.11 -5.82
N LEU A 110 -10.88 -6.92 -6.58
CA LEU A 110 -10.81 -7.32 -7.99
C LEU A 110 -11.01 -8.83 -8.15
N THR A 111 -10.38 -9.64 -7.30
CA THR A 111 -10.57 -11.10 -7.31
C THR A 111 -12.05 -11.47 -7.12
N HIS A 112 -12.73 -10.85 -6.17
CA HIS A 112 -14.16 -11.08 -5.94
C HIS A 112 -15.03 -10.63 -7.13
N LEU A 113 -14.70 -9.53 -7.81
CA LEU A 113 -15.38 -9.13 -9.05
C LEU A 113 -15.18 -10.17 -10.17
N LEU A 114 -13.97 -10.70 -10.31
CA LEU A 114 -13.70 -11.76 -11.30
C LEU A 114 -14.40 -13.08 -10.97
N VAL A 115 -14.65 -13.35 -9.69
CA VAL A 115 -15.51 -14.48 -9.26
C VAL A 115 -16.97 -14.21 -9.63
N GLU A 116 -17.47 -12.98 -9.46
CA GLU A 116 -18.82 -12.59 -9.88
C GLU A 116 -19.04 -12.68 -11.40
N ASP A 117 -17.98 -12.43 -12.16
CA ASP A 117 -17.96 -12.55 -13.62
C ASP A 117 -17.83 -14.02 -14.09
N GLY A 118 -17.58 -14.96 -13.16
CA GLY A 118 -17.37 -16.37 -13.48
C GLY A 118 -16.00 -16.69 -14.12
N VAL A 119 -15.04 -15.77 -14.04
CA VAL A 119 -13.66 -15.94 -14.54
C VAL A 119 -12.83 -16.76 -13.58
N LEU A 120 -12.99 -16.51 -12.27
CA LEU A 120 -12.28 -17.20 -11.18
C LEU A 120 -13.26 -17.90 -10.25
N ASN A 121 -12.75 -18.91 -9.51
CA ASN A 121 -13.42 -19.46 -8.34
C ASN A 121 -12.44 -19.41 -7.16
N LEU A 122 -12.90 -18.95 -6.00
CA LEU A 122 -12.03 -18.83 -4.81
C LEU A 122 -11.38 -20.17 -4.41
N ASP A 123 -12.03 -21.29 -4.69
CA ASP A 123 -11.55 -22.62 -4.35
C ASP A 123 -10.74 -23.29 -5.45
N ASP A 124 -10.51 -22.59 -6.60
CA ASP A 124 -9.58 -23.05 -7.61
C ASP A 124 -8.15 -23.07 -7.04
N PRO A 125 -7.40 -24.20 -7.24
CA PRO A 125 -5.99 -24.21 -6.92
C PRO A 125 -5.24 -23.23 -7.83
N ILE A 126 -4.27 -22.52 -7.29
CA ILE A 126 -3.48 -21.56 -8.10
C ILE A 126 -2.70 -22.28 -9.22
N SER A 127 -2.38 -23.55 -9.04
CA SER A 127 -1.76 -24.43 -10.06
C SER A 127 -2.64 -24.69 -11.30
N LYS A 128 -3.92 -24.32 -11.28
CA LYS A 128 -4.78 -24.28 -12.48
C LYS A 128 -4.34 -23.18 -13.45
N TRP A 129 -3.75 -22.12 -12.95
CA TRP A 129 -3.40 -20.91 -13.69
C TRP A 129 -1.90 -20.73 -13.84
N LEU A 130 -1.12 -21.07 -12.79
CA LEU A 130 0.32 -20.91 -12.74
C LEU A 130 1.03 -22.21 -13.13
N THR A 131 2.12 -22.07 -13.87
CA THR A 131 2.90 -23.20 -14.38
C THR A 131 3.71 -23.88 -13.27
N ASP A 132 4.06 -25.16 -13.50
CA ASP A 132 4.98 -25.90 -12.60
C ASP A 132 6.32 -25.18 -12.42
N LYS A 133 6.78 -24.43 -13.42
CA LYS A 133 8.01 -23.64 -13.34
C LYS A 133 7.85 -22.48 -12.34
N GLN A 134 6.73 -21.76 -12.39
CA GLN A 134 6.43 -20.63 -11.49
C GLN A 134 6.29 -21.11 -10.03
N LEU A 135 5.67 -22.25 -9.79
CA LEU A 135 5.44 -22.81 -8.46
C LEU A 135 6.59 -23.70 -7.96
N LYS A 136 7.66 -23.87 -8.76
CA LYS A 136 8.76 -24.77 -8.44
C LYS A 136 9.44 -24.33 -7.13
N ASP A 137 9.70 -25.31 -6.25
CA ASP A 137 10.45 -25.14 -4.99
C ASP A 137 9.82 -24.10 -4.02
N ILE A 138 8.52 -23.78 -4.19
CA ILE A 138 7.74 -22.99 -3.24
C ILE A 138 6.84 -23.95 -2.48
N LYS A 139 7.13 -24.16 -1.19
CA LYS A 139 6.37 -25.08 -0.32
C LYS A 139 4.90 -24.64 -0.25
N ASN A 140 3.99 -25.59 -0.24
CA ASN A 140 2.53 -25.42 -0.19
C ASN A 140 1.89 -24.73 -1.42
N ALA A 141 2.67 -24.22 -2.39
CA ALA A 141 2.10 -23.45 -3.49
C ALA A 141 1.21 -24.29 -4.41
N LYS A 142 1.48 -25.59 -4.58
CA LYS A 142 0.67 -26.46 -5.44
C LYS A 142 -0.72 -26.77 -4.87
N GLU A 143 -0.83 -26.81 -3.55
CA GLU A 143 -2.05 -27.06 -2.80
C GLU A 143 -2.83 -25.79 -2.49
N ALA A 144 -2.18 -24.62 -2.61
CA ALA A 144 -2.78 -23.34 -2.32
C ALA A 144 -3.95 -23.05 -3.29
N THR A 145 -5.04 -22.52 -2.75
CA THR A 145 -6.16 -21.97 -3.52
C THR A 145 -6.15 -20.45 -3.47
N ILE A 146 -6.90 -19.81 -4.35
CA ILE A 146 -7.09 -18.35 -4.32
C ILE A 146 -7.60 -17.91 -2.93
N ARG A 147 -8.52 -18.68 -2.35
CA ARG A 147 -9.06 -18.45 -0.99
C ARG A 147 -7.96 -18.47 0.08
N THR A 148 -7.13 -19.52 0.09
CA THR A 148 -6.09 -19.66 1.10
C THR A 148 -4.99 -18.62 0.94
N CYS A 149 -4.70 -18.17 -0.29
CA CYS A 149 -3.81 -17.05 -0.56
C CYS A 149 -4.37 -15.73 -0.01
N LEU A 150 -5.62 -15.37 -0.37
CA LEU A 150 -6.25 -14.13 0.12
C LEU A 150 -6.43 -14.12 1.65
N GLY A 151 -6.69 -15.28 2.24
CA GLY A 151 -6.88 -15.46 3.69
C GLY A 151 -5.58 -15.67 4.47
N HIS A 152 -4.43 -15.71 3.80
CA HIS A 152 -3.11 -15.94 4.41
C HIS A 152 -2.99 -17.23 5.23
N THR A 153 -3.65 -18.31 4.76
CA THR A 153 -3.66 -19.64 5.41
C THR A 153 -2.87 -20.69 4.64
N THR A 154 -2.01 -20.28 3.71
CA THR A 154 -1.19 -21.20 2.90
C THR A 154 0.03 -21.76 3.62
N GLY A 155 0.57 -21.06 4.62
CA GLY A 155 1.87 -21.35 5.21
C GLY A 155 3.07 -21.05 4.29
N ILE A 156 2.88 -20.40 3.14
CA ILE A 156 3.96 -19.99 2.24
C ILE A 156 4.81 -18.89 2.89
N ALA A 157 6.13 -19.01 2.79
CA ALA A 157 7.10 -18.03 3.27
C ALA A 157 6.84 -16.63 2.68
N ASP A 158 7.22 -15.59 3.41
CA ASP A 158 6.98 -14.20 3.00
C ASP A 158 8.22 -13.59 2.37
N VAL A 159 8.16 -13.22 1.09
CA VAL A 159 9.24 -12.63 0.30
C VAL A 159 9.94 -11.47 0.99
N ILE A 160 9.19 -10.59 1.67
CA ILE A 160 9.80 -9.43 2.35
C ILE A 160 10.46 -9.77 3.70
N LYS A 161 10.38 -11.02 4.16
CA LYS A 161 11.09 -11.48 5.38
C LYS A 161 12.46 -12.07 5.07
N ASP A 162 12.79 -12.29 3.80
CA ASP A 162 14.12 -12.70 3.39
C ASP A 162 15.11 -11.53 3.52
N GLN A 163 16.27 -11.78 4.16
CA GLN A 163 17.28 -10.75 4.36
C GLN A 163 17.94 -10.34 3.03
N ALA A 164 18.11 -11.27 2.08
CA ALA A 164 18.69 -10.98 0.78
C ALA A 164 17.80 -10.07 -0.04
N PHE A 165 16.46 -10.17 0.11
CA PHE A 165 15.52 -9.26 -0.53
C PHE A 165 15.76 -7.79 -0.13
N TYR A 166 15.85 -7.49 1.17
CA TYR A 166 16.11 -6.12 1.62
C TYR A 166 17.47 -5.61 1.19
N LEU A 167 18.51 -6.45 1.23
CA LEU A 167 19.83 -6.09 0.70
C LEU A 167 19.78 -5.79 -0.79
N ALA A 168 19.04 -6.57 -1.57
CA ALA A 168 18.86 -6.34 -2.99
C ALA A 168 18.11 -5.03 -3.28
N VAL A 169 17.05 -4.72 -2.53
CA VAL A 169 16.29 -3.46 -2.62
C VAL A 169 17.20 -2.26 -2.31
N LEU A 170 17.98 -2.32 -1.22
CA LEU A 170 18.86 -1.23 -0.83
C LEU A 170 20.00 -1.00 -1.84
N ASN A 171 20.50 -2.07 -2.47
CA ASN A 171 21.54 -1.98 -3.48
C ASN A 171 21.02 -1.58 -4.87
N GLN A 172 19.74 -1.79 -5.15
CA GLN A 172 19.10 -1.50 -6.43
C GLN A 172 17.77 -0.75 -6.21
N PRO A 173 17.78 0.46 -5.64
CA PRO A 173 16.57 1.13 -5.17
C PRO A 173 15.56 1.44 -6.29
N ASP A 174 16.03 1.67 -7.51
CA ASP A 174 15.18 2.02 -8.66
C ASP A 174 14.78 0.80 -9.50
N LYS A 175 15.18 -0.43 -9.08
CA LYS A 175 14.86 -1.62 -9.86
C LYS A 175 13.37 -1.90 -9.79
N PHE A 176 12.73 -2.14 -10.95
CA PHE A 176 11.48 -2.87 -10.99
C PHE A 176 11.78 -4.36 -10.82
N TRP A 177 11.03 -5.00 -9.95
CA TRP A 177 11.15 -6.43 -9.66
C TRP A 177 10.05 -7.18 -10.40
N GLU A 178 10.42 -8.08 -11.29
CA GLU A 178 9.47 -8.99 -11.91
C GLU A 178 8.97 -10.02 -10.89
N GLU A 179 7.76 -10.54 -11.06
CA GLU A 179 7.15 -11.49 -10.12
C GLU A 179 8.02 -12.74 -9.92
N GLU A 180 8.61 -13.27 -10.99
CA GLU A 180 9.50 -14.44 -10.93
C GLU A 180 10.76 -14.16 -10.09
N GLU A 181 11.34 -12.97 -10.21
CA GLU A 181 12.50 -12.56 -9.40
C GLU A 181 12.13 -12.43 -7.91
N LEU A 182 10.90 -11.99 -7.62
CA LEU A 182 10.41 -11.94 -6.24
C LEU A 182 10.17 -13.33 -5.67
N LEU A 183 9.65 -14.27 -6.47
CA LEU A 183 9.46 -15.65 -6.05
C LEU A 183 10.80 -16.36 -5.78
N ASP A 184 11.89 -15.95 -6.45
CA ASP A 184 13.21 -16.55 -6.22
C ASP A 184 13.72 -16.35 -4.78
N PHE A 185 13.25 -15.32 -4.06
CA PHE A 185 13.57 -15.09 -2.64
C PHE A 185 12.87 -16.05 -1.67
N VAL A 186 11.88 -16.81 -2.12
CA VAL A 186 11.17 -17.80 -1.27
C VAL A 186 11.31 -19.24 -1.78
N ARG A 187 12.04 -19.45 -2.90
CA ARG A 187 12.31 -20.79 -3.41
C ARG A 187 13.26 -21.53 -2.47
N GLY A 188 12.85 -22.72 -2.06
CA GLY A 188 13.62 -23.57 -1.15
C GLY A 188 13.40 -23.26 0.33
N ASP A 189 12.61 -22.21 0.67
CA ASP A 189 12.23 -21.98 2.04
C ASP A 189 11.28 -23.06 2.55
N GLU A 190 11.36 -23.36 3.85
CA GLU A 190 10.42 -24.27 4.50
C GLU A 190 9.07 -23.59 4.69
N GLU A 191 8.02 -24.39 4.76
CA GLU A 191 6.70 -23.90 5.11
C GLU A 191 6.65 -23.35 6.54
N VAL A 192 5.87 -22.31 6.75
CA VAL A 192 5.65 -21.75 8.08
C VAL A 192 4.71 -22.63 8.92
N PHE A 193 3.75 -23.28 8.26
CA PHE A 193 2.79 -24.27 8.78
C PHE A 193 2.11 -25.00 7.62
N SER A 194 1.47 -26.14 7.88
CA SER A 194 0.70 -26.86 6.85
C SER A 194 -0.55 -26.08 6.42
N PRO A 195 -0.96 -26.14 5.15
CA PRO A 195 -2.08 -25.36 4.63
C PRO A 195 -3.35 -25.51 5.45
N GLY A 196 -3.92 -24.41 5.91
CA GLY A 196 -5.15 -24.36 6.69
C GLY A 196 -4.99 -24.52 8.21
N ASP A 197 -3.83 -24.92 8.72
CA ASP A 197 -3.61 -25.15 10.15
C ASP A 197 -3.53 -23.86 10.96
N SER A 198 -3.13 -22.76 10.33
CA SER A 198 -2.94 -21.48 10.99
C SER A 198 -3.12 -20.31 10.00
N VAL A 199 -2.92 -19.10 10.50
CA VAL A 199 -2.91 -17.89 9.72
C VAL A 199 -1.63 -17.10 9.97
N LYS A 200 -0.95 -16.69 8.91
CA LYS A 200 0.19 -15.76 8.97
C LYS A 200 0.27 -14.95 7.70
N TYR A 201 0.28 -13.66 7.90
CA TYR A 201 0.40 -12.71 6.79
C TYR A 201 1.66 -12.99 5.96
N SER A 202 1.50 -13.09 4.64
CA SER A 202 2.60 -13.26 3.68
C SER A 202 2.32 -12.46 2.41
N ASN A 203 3.26 -11.64 1.99
CA ASN A 203 3.18 -10.88 0.75
C ASN A 203 3.21 -11.78 -0.48
N THR A 204 3.92 -12.90 -0.42
CA THR A 204 3.96 -13.92 -1.47
C THR A 204 2.58 -14.42 -1.87
N ASN A 205 1.66 -14.54 -0.91
CA ASN A 205 0.30 -14.95 -1.20
C ASN A 205 -0.42 -14.01 -2.18
N THR A 206 -0.30 -12.71 -1.98
CA THR A 206 -0.99 -11.74 -2.84
C THR A 206 -0.24 -11.50 -4.15
N LEU A 207 1.09 -11.66 -4.16
CA LEU A 207 1.88 -11.75 -5.38
C LEU A 207 1.33 -12.88 -6.28
N LEU A 208 1.16 -14.09 -5.73
CA LEU A 208 0.62 -15.24 -6.46
C LEU A 208 -0.81 -14.99 -6.95
N VAL A 209 -1.66 -14.30 -6.17
CA VAL A 209 -3.01 -13.91 -6.62
C VAL A 209 -2.95 -12.92 -7.79
N GLY A 210 -2.03 -11.95 -7.76
CA GLY A 210 -1.79 -11.04 -8.90
C GLY A 210 -1.46 -11.81 -10.18
N MET A 211 -0.51 -12.74 -10.09
CA MET A 211 -0.13 -13.62 -11.21
C MET A 211 -1.31 -14.50 -11.70
N VAL A 212 -2.14 -15.02 -10.80
CA VAL A 212 -3.36 -15.77 -11.17
C VAL A 212 -4.34 -14.91 -11.93
N ILE A 213 -4.58 -13.67 -11.49
CA ILE A 213 -5.46 -12.72 -12.20
C ILE A 213 -4.94 -12.49 -13.62
N GLU A 214 -3.65 -12.28 -13.80
CA GLU A 214 -3.05 -12.06 -15.12
C GLU A 214 -3.14 -13.28 -16.02
N ALA A 215 -2.83 -14.45 -15.49
CA ALA A 215 -2.94 -15.71 -16.24
C ALA A 215 -4.38 -16.02 -16.64
N ALA A 216 -5.37 -15.75 -15.78
CA ALA A 216 -6.77 -16.02 -16.04
C ALA A 216 -7.42 -15.04 -17.05
N THR A 217 -6.96 -13.80 -17.07
CA THR A 217 -7.59 -12.72 -17.85
C THR A 217 -6.79 -12.33 -19.10
N GLY A 218 -5.50 -12.64 -19.14
CA GLY A 218 -4.58 -12.16 -20.17
C GLY A 218 -4.27 -10.66 -20.09
N LYS A 219 -4.66 -9.99 -18.99
CA LYS A 219 -4.41 -8.57 -18.73
C LYS A 219 -3.61 -8.39 -17.43
N GLN A 220 -2.83 -7.34 -17.35
CA GLN A 220 -2.16 -6.98 -16.11
C GLN A 220 -3.17 -6.66 -15.01
N HIS A 221 -2.94 -7.15 -13.79
CA HIS A 221 -3.83 -6.90 -12.64
C HIS A 221 -3.93 -5.40 -12.32
N ALA A 222 -2.86 -4.64 -12.56
CA ALA A 222 -2.85 -3.18 -12.41
C ALA A 222 -3.84 -2.49 -13.36
N GLU A 223 -3.89 -2.93 -14.64
CA GLU A 223 -4.84 -2.43 -15.64
C GLU A 223 -6.28 -2.72 -15.21
N LEU A 224 -6.53 -3.94 -14.74
CA LEU A 224 -7.87 -4.32 -14.26
C LEU A 224 -8.29 -3.56 -12.99
N ILE A 225 -7.38 -3.31 -12.05
CA ILE A 225 -7.65 -2.45 -10.89
C ILE A 225 -8.05 -1.04 -11.37
N LYS A 226 -7.32 -0.49 -12.33
CA LYS A 226 -7.65 0.83 -12.90
C LYS A 226 -9.01 0.84 -13.58
N GLU A 227 -9.30 -0.16 -14.43
CA GLU A 227 -10.55 -0.24 -15.18
C GLU A 227 -11.77 -0.55 -14.32
N ARG A 228 -11.62 -1.42 -13.31
CA ARG A 228 -12.75 -2.00 -12.56
C ARG A 228 -12.96 -1.34 -11.19
N LEU A 229 -11.93 -0.72 -10.61
CA LEU A 229 -12.02 -0.14 -9.27
C LEU A 229 -11.72 1.37 -9.25
N ILE A 230 -10.65 1.83 -9.90
CA ILE A 230 -10.24 3.24 -9.80
C ILE A 230 -11.20 4.13 -10.58
N LYS A 231 -11.31 3.92 -11.90
CA LYS A 231 -12.13 4.78 -12.78
C LYS A 231 -13.62 4.76 -12.44
N PRO A 232 -14.28 3.58 -12.26
CA PRO A 232 -15.71 3.55 -11.99
C PRO A 232 -16.11 4.18 -10.67
N ASN A 233 -15.17 4.23 -9.72
CA ASN A 233 -15.41 4.76 -8.38
C ASN A 233 -14.82 6.16 -8.18
N HIS A 234 -14.39 6.83 -9.25
CA HIS A 234 -13.86 8.21 -9.21
C HIS A 234 -12.74 8.42 -8.19
N LEU A 235 -11.77 7.47 -8.13
CA LEU A 235 -10.57 7.59 -7.31
C LEU A 235 -9.50 8.34 -8.13
N GLU A 236 -9.68 9.65 -8.26
CA GLU A 236 -8.97 10.47 -9.26
C GLU A 236 -7.47 10.62 -8.95
N ASP A 237 -7.08 10.50 -7.67
CA ASP A 237 -5.71 10.60 -7.18
C ASP A 237 -5.13 9.25 -6.75
N THR A 238 -5.64 8.14 -7.34
CA THR A 238 -5.17 6.78 -7.09
C THR A 238 -4.50 6.20 -8.32
N TYR A 239 -3.25 5.74 -8.17
CA TYR A 239 -2.38 5.24 -9.23
C TYR A 239 -1.76 3.91 -8.80
N TYR A 240 -1.36 3.10 -9.79
CA TYR A 240 -0.63 1.86 -9.51
C TYR A 240 0.82 2.01 -9.93
N TYR A 241 1.75 1.90 -8.95
CA TYR A 241 3.17 2.14 -9.13
C TYR A 241 3.75 1.33 -10.30
N TRP A 242 4.60 1.98 -11.08
CA TRP A 242 5.23 1.52 -12.29
C TRP A 242 4.30 1.38 -13.50
N HIS A 243 3.01 1.17 -13.32
CA HIS A 243 2.01 1.09 -14.39
C HIS A 243 1.38 2.45 -14.72
N ASP A 244 1.28 3.31 -13.71
CA ASP A 244 0.79 4.67 -13.84
C ASP A 244 1.75 5.65 -13.17
N ILE A 245 1.92 6.82 -13.79
CA ILE A 245 2.65 7.93 -13.21
C ILE A 245 1.60 8.89 -12.63
N PRO A 246 1.68 9.24 -11.34
CA PRO A 246 0.84 10.29 -10.80
C PRO A 246 0.99 11.56 -11.64
N PRO A 247 -0.10 12.21 -12.07
CA PRO A 247 0.01 13.47 -12.79
C PRO A 247 0.62 14.53 -11.87
N SER A 248 0.74 15.75 -12.29
CA SER A 248 1.40 16.87 -11.60
C SER A 248 0.91 17.21 -10.19
N HIS A 249 0.28 16.26 -9.52
CA HIS A 249 -0.06 16.33 -8.10
C HIS A 249 1.17 16.07 -7.24
N THR A 250 1.12 16.59 -6.04
CA THR A 250 2.22 16.45 -5.10
C THR A 250 2.28 15.05 -4.55
N VAL A 251 3.41 14.38 -4.70
CA VAL A 251 3.73 13.15 -3.98
C VAL A 251 4.53 13.53 -2.74
N ALA A 252 4.03 13.20 -1.57
CA ALA A 252 4.76 13.38 -0.32
C ALA A 252 6.04 12.54 -0.35
N GLN A 253 7.17 13.14 0.06
CA GLN A 253 8.45 12.44 0.13
C GLN A 253 8.43 11.46 1.31
N GLY A 254 8.87 10.23 1.09
CA GLY A 254 8.91 9.19 2.10
C GLY A 254 10.23 9.15 2.86
N TYR A 255 10.17 8.98 4.18
CA TYR A 255 11.33 9.05 5.05
C TYR A 255 11.47 7.82 5.93
N PHE A 256 12.71 7.50 6.31
CA PHE A 256 13.01 6.45 7.28
C PHE A 256 14.37 6.69 7.95
N ASP A 257 14.49 6.28 9.21
CA ASP A 257 15.78 6.23 9.92
C ASP A 257 16.51 4.92 9.57
N LEU A 258 17.06 4.89 8.36
CA LEU A 258 17.66 3.69 7.77
C LEU A 258 18.85 3.15 8.56
N TYR A 259 19.54 4.02 9.27
CA TYR A 259 20.75 3.66 10.04
C TYR A 259 20.49 3.56 11.54
N ASN A 260 19.25 3.71 11.98
CA ASN A 260 18.84 3.71 13.40
C ASN A 260 19.68 4.64 14.29
N ASN A 261 20.05 5.79 13.75
CA ASN A 261 20.89 6.79 14.40
C ASN A 261 20.19 8.14 14.66
N GLY A 262 18.88 8.21 14.31
CA GLY A 262 18.07 9.43 14.42
C GLY A 262 18.15 10.32 13.18
N THR A 263 18.89 9.94 12.14
CA THR A 263 18.95 10.66 10.88
C THR A 263 17.96 10.03 9.89
N ILE A 264 16.94 10.76 9.50
CA ILE A 264 15.97 10.30 8.49
C ILE A 264 16.52 10.56 7.08
N VAL A 265 16.41 9.56 6.23
CA VAL A 265 16.77 9.63 4.81
C VAL A 265 15.53 9.56 3.93
N ASN A 266 15.58 10.21 2.79
CA ASN A 266 14.51 10.15 1.79
C ASN A 266 14.59 8.82 1.03
N LEU A 267 13.51 8.03 1.09
CA LEU A 267 13.38 6.74 0.44
C LEU A 267 12.22 6.71 -0.58
N THR A 268 11.77 7.87 -1.04
CA THR A 268 10.64 8.01 -1.97
C THR A 268 10.73 7.08 -3.17
N ASN A 269 11.92 7.00 -3.76
CA ASN A 269 12.17 6.26 -5.00
C ASN A 269 12.58 4.79 -4.78
N TYR A 270 12.63 4.31 -3.53
CA TYR A 270 12.95 2.92 -3.27
C TYR A 270 11.77 2.02 -3.63
N ASN A 271 12.04 0.99 -4.43
CA ASN A 271 11.06 -0.01 -4.83
C ASN A 271 11.25 -1.29 -4.02
N THR A 272 10.29 -1.60 -3.17
CA THR A 272 10.23 -2.81 -2.34
C THR A 272 9.47 -3.95 -3.01
N GLY A 273 9.59 -4.09 -4.34
CA GLY A 273 8.80 -5.04 -5.13
C GLY A 273 7.35 -4.59 -5.34
N SER A 274 7.06 -3.31 -5.03
CA SER A 274 5.74 -2.70 -5.24
C SER A 274 5.36 -2.72 -6.72
N GLY A 275 4.06 -2.87 -7.01
CA GLY A 275 3.53 -3.04 -8.37
C GLY A 275 3.18 -4.49 -8.71
N ASN A 276 3.46 -5.44 -7.82
CA ASN A 276 3.28 -6.89 -8.02
C ASN A 276 2.21 -7.50 -7.09
N GLY A 277 1.07 -6.84 -6.93
CA GLY A 277 -0.11 -7.36 -6.22
C GLY A 277 -0.08 -7.18 -4.69
N TYR A 278 1.06 -7.21 -4.02
CA TYR A 278 1.11 -7.06 -2.57
C TYR A 278 1.32 -5.62 -2.08
N GLY A 279 1.72 -4.72 -2.98
CA GLY A 279 1.90 -3.30 -2.77
C GLY A 279 1.88 -2.57 -4.11
N GLY A 280 1.90 -1.24 -4.10
CA GLY A 280 2.04 -0.45 -5.31
C GLY A 280 1.00 0.63 -5.53
N LEU A 281 -0.08 0.67 -4.79
CA LEU A 281 -0.98 1.82 -4.87
C LEU A 281 -0.31 3.08 -4.31
N TYR A 282 -0.39 4.14 -5.08
CA TYR A 282 -0.26 5.51 -4.66
C TYR A 282 -1.66 6.10 -4.57
N SER A 283 -1.97 6.77 -3.48
CA SER A 283 -3.30 7.33 -3.26
C SER A 283 -3.24 8.51 -2.29
N THR A 284 -4.38 9.13 -2.07
CA THR A 284 -4.61 10.11 -1.00
C THR A 284 -5.41 9.48 0.14
N SER A 285 -5.37 10.09 1.32
CA SER A 285 -6.26 9.69 2.42
C SER A 285 -7.74 9.83 2.04
N ILE A 286 -8.07 10.73 1.13
CA ILE A 286 -9.42 11.01 0.63
C ILE A 286 -9.93 9.85 -0.23
N ASP A 287 -9.17 9.46 -1.26
CA ASP A 287 -9.56 8.37 -2.16
C ASP A 287 -9.66 7.03 -1.44
N LEU A 288 -8.72 6.75 -0.52
CA LEU A 288 -8.76 5.53 0.29
C LEU A 288 -10.00 5.50 1.18
N LEU A 289 -10.35 6.62 1.84
CA LEU A 289 -11.58 6.73 2.62
C LEU A 289 -12.79 6.46 1.75
N HIS A 290 -12.88 7.10 0.58
CA HIS A 290 -13.98 6.93 -0.35
C HIS A 290 -14.12 5.48 -0.84
N PHE A 291 -13.01 4.84 -1.20
CA PHE A 291 -13.02 3.42 -1.61
C PHE A 291 -13.59 2.50 -0.52
N VAL A 292 -13.16 2.69 0.72
CA VAL A 292 -13.61 1.87 1.85
C VAL A 292 -15.09 2.11 2.16
N GLU A 293 -15.56 3.34 2.02
CA GLU A 293 -16.98 3.67 2.16
C GLU A 293 -17.82 2.96 1.09
N LEU A 294 -17.45 3.05 -0.18
CA LEU A 294 -18.15 2.36 -1.27
C LEU A 294 -18.15 0.83 -1.07
N LEU A 295 -17.08 0.27 -0.53
CA LEU A 295 -16.95 -1.17 -0.34
C LEU A 295 -17.73 -1.69 0.87
N PHE A 296 -17.62 -1.05 2.03
CA PHE A 296 -18.14 -1.60 3.30
C PHE A 296 -19.38 -0.87 3.85
N ARG A 297 -19.47 0.44 3.69
CA ARG A 297 -20.63 1.23 4.15
C ARG A 297 -21.76 1.18 3.12
N ASP A 298 -21.48 1.62 1.91
CA ASP A 298 -22.47 1.76 0.84
C ASP A 298 -22.70 0.44 0.10
N LYS A 299 -21.73 -0.47 0.12
CA LYS A 299 -21.77 -1.85 -0.42
C LYS A 299 -22.17 -1.90 -1.90
N VAL A 300 -21.60 -0.95 -2.68
CA VAL A 300 -21.93 -0.80 -4.11
C VAL A 300 -20.91 -1.45 -5.05
N ILE A 301 -19.71 -1.82 -4.55
CA ILE A 301 -18.67 -2.41 -5.39
C ILE A 301 -18.88 -3.91 -5.60
N LEU A 302 -19.22 -4.65 -4.54
CA LEU A 302 -19.41 -6.10 -4.58
C LEU A 302 -20.85 -6.49 -4.28
N LYS A 303 -21.31 -7.58 -4.89
CA LYS A 303 -22.55 -8.23 -4.48
C LYS A 303 -22.46 -8.71 -3.03
N THR A 304 -23.58 -8.77 -2.34
CA THR A 304 -23.64 -9.18 -0.92
C THR A 304 -22.95 -10.51 -0.66
N GLN A 305 -23.07 -11.50 -1.55
CA GLN A 305 -22.43 -12.80 -1.40
C GLN A 305 -20.90 -12.68 -1.41
N SER A 306 -20.34 -11.91 -2.34
CA SER A 306 -18.89 -11.70 -2.47
C SER A 306 -18.34 -10.89 -1.30
N LEU A 307 -19.07 -9.85 -0.87
CA LEU A 307 -18.69 -9.08 0.30
C LEU A 307 -18.70 -9.94 1.59
N ASN A 308 -19.70 -10.80 1.77
CA ASN A 308 -19.74 -11.73 2.89
C ASN A 308 -18.60 -12.74 2.84
N ALA A 309 -18.23 -13.24 1.65
CA ALA A 309 -17.06 -14.10 1.49
C ALA A 309 -15.76 -13.36 1.84
N MET A 310 -15.60 -12.12 1.39
CA MET A 310 -14.46 -11.25 1.72
C MET A 310 -14.32 -11.04 3.23
N LEU A 311 -15.44 -10.86 3.92
CA LEU A 311 -15.52 -10.65 5.38
C LEU A 311 -15.55 -11.96 6.19
N THR A 312 -15.19 -13.10 5.60
CA THR A 312 -15.01 -14.35 6.34
C THR A 312 -13.63 -14.35 7.02
N PHE A 313 -13.63 -14.30 8.33
CA PHE A 313 -12.41 -14.27 9.14
C PHE A 313 -12.18 -15.64 9.78
N GLY A 314 -10.95 -16.13 9.66
CA GLY A 314 -10.50 -17.37 10.29
C GLY A 314 -9.86 -17.16 11.67
N HIS A 315 -8.77 -17.86 11.91
CA HIS A 315 -8.00 -17.74 13.14
C HIS A 315 -7.39 -16.34 13.31
N LYS A 316 -7.20 -15.94 14.59
CA LYS A 316 -6.47 -14.70 14.90
C LYS A 316 -4.97 -14.94 14.63
N GLU A 317 -4.33 -13.98 13.96
CA GLU A 317 -2.87 -13.99 13.82
C GLU A 317 -2.22 -13.77 15.19
N GLU A 318 -1.26 -14.62 15.53
CA GLU A 318 -0.61 -14.59 16.84
C GLU A 318 0.00 -13.20 17.14
N ASN A 319 -0.23 -12.70 18.35
CA ASN A 319 0.27 -11.40 18.82
C ASN A 319 -0.15 -10.20 17.97
N LYS A 320 -1.28 -10.27 17.24
CA LYS A 320 -1.81 -9.15 16.45
C LYS A 320 -3.24 -8.82 16.87
N ASP A 321 -3.55 -7.52 16.98
CA ASP A 321 -4.92 -7.02 17.16
C ASP A 321 -5.65 -6.94 15.81
N ARG A 322 -5.71 -8.08 15.11
CA ARG A 322 -6.42 -8.20 13.83
C ARG A 322 -6.79 -9.63 13.50
N LEU A 323 -7.82 -9.76 12.67
CA LEU A 323 -8.18 -10.98 11.93
C LEU A 323 -7.98 -10.73 10.44
N LEU A 324 -7.56 -11.76 9.69
CA LEU A 324 -7.39 -11.68 8.24
C LEU A 324 -8.60 -12.32 7.55
N GLY A 325 -9.25 -11.55 6.67
CA GLY A 325 -10.26 -12.02 5.73
C GLY A 325 -9.67 -12.16 4.33
N LEU A 326 -10.52 -12.31 3.31
CA LEU A 326 -10.04 -12.53 1.94
C LEU A 326 -9.63 -11.19 1.28
N GLY A 327 -8.41 -10.75 1.58
CA GLY A 327 -7.85 -9.47 1.14
C GLY A 327 -8.23 -8.27 2.01
N VAL A 328 -8.77 -8.49 3.21
CA VAL A 328 -9.20 -7.44 4.13
C VAL A 328 -8.76 -7.78 5.56
N MET A 329 -8.64 -6.78 6.42
CA MET A 329 -8.41 -6.93 7.85
C MET A 329 -9.65 -6.52 8.66
N LYS A 330 -9.91 -7.26 9.74
CA LYS A 330 -10.73 -6.78 10.86
C LYS A 330 -9.77 -6.40 11.97
N SER A 331 -9.65 -5.11 12.27
CA SER A 331 -8.70 -4.54 13.24
C SER A 331 -9.41 -3.95 14.44
N PHE A 332 -8.63 -3.55 15.45
CA PHE A 332 -9.14 -3.00 16.71
C PHE A 332 -10.02 -4.00 17.47
N THR A 333 -9.71 -5.30 17.34
CA THR A 333 -10.51 -6.40 17.90
C THR A 333 -10.39 -6.52 19.43
N GLU A 334 -9.35 -5.93 20.02
CA GLU A 334 -9.08 -5.88 21.47
C GLU A 334 -9.68 -4.63 22.15
N ARG A 335 -10.23 -3.68 21.37
CA ARG A 335 -10.98 -2.56 21.91
C ARG A 335 -12.36 -3.02 22.43
N ALA A 336 -13.19 -2.08 22.91
CA ALA A 336 -14.55 -2.43 23.33
C ALA A 336 -15.23 -3.29 22.24
N PRO A 337 -16.07 -4.30 22.58
CA PRO A 337 -16.55 -5.33 21.66
C PRO A 337 -17.20 -4.80 20.37
N ASP A 338 -17.64 -3.57 20.38
CA ASP A 338 -18.32 -2.89 19.28
C ASP A 338 -17.44 -1.91 18.49
N GLN A 339 -16.16 -1.75 18.85
CA GLN A 339 -15.22 -0.80 18.22
C GLN A 339 -14.24 -1.42 17.22
N PHE A 340 -14.58 -2.55 16.64
CA PHE A 340 -13.78 -3.12 15.54
C PHE A 340 -14.02 -2.39 14.22
N ALA A 341 -13.07 -2.54 13.29
CA ALA A 341 -13.19 -1.94 11.97
C ALA A 341 -12.72 -2.88 10.85
N TYR A 342 -13.29 -2.71 9.65
CA TYR A 342 -12.88 -3.38 8.42
C TYR A 342 -12.04 -2.45 7.56
N GLY A 343 -10.98 -2.96 6.98
CA GLY A 343 -10.10 -2.18 6.13
C GLY A 343 -8.75 -2.85 5.94
N HIS A 344 -7.70 -2.06 5.80
CA HIS A 344 -6.34 -2.58 5.70
C HIS A 344 -5.30 -1.57 6.18
N SER A 345 -4.20 -2.08 6.68
CA SER A 345 -3.00 -1.31 7.01
C SER A 345 -1.94 -1.46 5.91
N GLY A 346 -1.20 -0.41 5.63
CA GLY A 346 -0.07 -0.40 4.70
C GLY A 346 1.22 0.04 5.35
N ARG A 347 2.30 -0.68 5.09
CA ARG A 347 3.67 -0.37 5.57
C ARG A 347 4.64 -0.57 4.42
N ASP A 348 5.50 0.42 4.20
CA ASP A 348 6.59 0.39 3.23
C ASP A 348 7.79 1.13 3.82
N LEU A 349 8.96 1.08 3.18
CA LEU A 349 10.19 1.67 3.71
C LEU A 349 10.09 3.15 4.07
N GLY A 350 9.35 3.94 3.33
CA GLY A 350 9.21 5.39 3.59
C GLY A 350 7.81 5.83 3.94
N TYR A 351 6.85 4.89 4.05
CA TYR A 351 5.44 5.25 4.13
C TYR A 351 4.64 4.30 4.99
N THR A 352 3.64 4.85 5.63
CA THR A 352 2.68 4.13 6.46
C THR A 352 1.29 4.66 6.18
N ALA A 353 0.31 3.77 6.04
CA ALA A 353 -1.08 4.13 5.80
C ALA A 353 -2.03 3.17 6.51
N ASP A 354 -3.15 3.68 6.98
CA ASP A 354 -4.27 2.85 7.46
C ASP A 354 -5.57 3.42 6.88
N VAL A 355 -6.49 2.53 6.49
CA VAL A 355 -7.86 2.90 6.15
C VAL A 355 -8.84 1.87 6.73
N PHE A 356 -9.84 2.36 7.48
CA PHE A 356 -10.77 1.53 8.22
C PHE A 356 -12.18 2.13 8.30
N TYR A 357 -13.20 1.29 8.12
CA TYR A 357 -14.59 1.58 8.38
C TYR A 357 -15.02 0.88 9.67
N PHE A 358 -15.60 1.64 10.60
CA PHE A 358 -16.16 1.21 11.88
C PHE A 358 -17.67 1.01 11.75
N PRO A 359 -18.16 -0.23 11.51
CA PRO A 359 -19.55 -0.44 11.10
C PRO A 359 -20.57 -0.10 12.19
N ASN A 360 -20.20 -0.23 13.45
CA ASN A 360 -21.12 0.02 14.55
C ASN A 360 -21.25 1.52 14.91
N GLN A 361 -20.26 2.34 14.51
CA GLN A 361 -20.25 3.78 14.72
C GLN A 361 -20.62 4.55 13.45
N ASP A 362 -20.67 3.87 12.30
CA ASP A 362 -20.77 4.48 10.97
C ASP A 362 -19.73 5.59 10.75
N MET A 363 -18.49 5.26 11.05
CA MET A 363 -17.34 6.14 10.92
C MET A 363 -16.30 5.53 10.00
N THR A 364 -15.62 6.38 9.22
CA THR A 364 -14.47 5.97 8.38
C THR A 364 -13.26 6.81 8.73
N LEU A 365 -12.11 6.15 8.87
CA LEU A 365 -10.80 6.75 9.08
C LEU A 365 -9.87 6.34 7.96
N SER A 366 -9.19 7.30 7.36
CA SER A 366 -8.02 7.08 6.53
C SER A 366 -6.92 8.03 6.94
N PHE A 367 -5.70 7.54 7.06
CA PHE A 367 -4.54 8.39 7.25
C PHE A 367 -3.32 7.84 6.54
N MET A 368 -2.43 8.77 6.17
CA MET A 368 -1.15 8.46 5.56
C MET A 368 -0.05 9.24 6.29
N VAL A 369 1.04 8.55 6.59
CA VAL A 369 2.23 9.09 7.23
C VAL A 369 3.41 8.86 6.31
N ASN A 370 4.14 9.90 6.01
CA ASN A 370 5.30 9.80 5.13
C ASN A 370 6.58 9.36 5.87
N TYR A 371 6.42 8.35 6.73
CA TYR A 371 7.49 7.66 7.45
C TYR A 371 7.22 6.15 7.48
N GLY A 372 8.25 5.35 7.23
CA GLY A 372 8.16 3.89 7.27
C GLY A 372 8.11 3.34 8.72
N THR A 373 7.24 2.38 8.98
CA THR A 373 7.09 1.73 10.30
C THR A 373 7.09 0.21 10.24
N ASP A 374 7.49 -0.39 9.10
CA ASP A 374 7.57 -1.84 8.96
C ASP A 374 8.79 -2.45 9.67
N ALA A 375 9.91 -1.73 9.68
CA ALA A 375 11.11 -2.10 10.43
C ALA A 375 11.18 -1.36 11.77
N GLU A 376 11.97 -1.90 12.68
CA GLU A 376 12.22 -1.26 13.97
C GLU A 376 12.81 0.14 13.78
N SER A 377 12.19 1.13 14.41
CA SER A 377 12.66 2.51 14.39
C SER A 377 12.16 3.25 15.62
N LYS A 378 12.84 4.35 15.95
CA LYS A 378 12.45 5.21 17.09
C LYS A 378 11.02 5.76 16.97
N LEU A 379 10.52 5.95 15.74
CA LEU A 379 9.18 6.49 15.50
C LEU A 379 8.09 5.41 15.36
N GLN A 380 8.44 4.12 15.40
CA GLN A 380 7.47 3.06 15.29
C GLN A 380 6.44 3.10 16.44
N GLN A 381 6.90 3.24 17.68
CA GLN A 381 5.99 3.36 18.81
C GLN A 381 5.20 4.66 18.78
N VAL A 382 5.84 5.78 18.39
CA VAL A 382 5.16 7.07 18.19
C VAL A 382 4.01 6.95 17.20
N PHE A 383 4.21 6.16 16.13
CA PHE A 383 3.15 5.88 15.17
C PHE A 383 1.99 5.07 15.80
N PHE A 384 2.27 4.01 16.56
CA PHE A 384 1.21 3.23 17.20
C PHE A 384 0.43 4.04 18.23
N ASP A 385 1.10 4.93 18.96
CA ASP A 385 0.46 5.86 19.87
C ASP A 385 -0.42 6.87 19.12
N PHE A 386 0.04 7.40 17.98
CA PHE A 386 -0.77 8.24 17.08
C PHE A 386 -2.03 7.50 16.61
N ARG A 387 -1.85 6.28 16.10
CA ARG A 387 -2.95 5.43 15.63
C ARG A 387 -4.03 5.24 16.70
N THR A 388 -3.61 5.02 17.92
CA THR A 388 -4.53 4.89 19.07
C THR A 388 -5.19 6.21 19.39
N ALA A 389 -4.44 7.30 19.48
CA ALA A 389 -4.95 8.63 19.87
C ALA A 389 -5.97 9.18 18.87
N ILE A 390 -5.76 8.99 17.55
CA ILE A 390 -6.72 9.47 16.54
C ILE A 390 -8.03 8.67 16.59
N VAL A 391 -7.97 7.35 16.80
CA VAL A 391 -9.16 6.52 17.00
C VAL A 391 -9.89 6.89 18.29
N ASP A 392 -9.16 7.13 19.39
CA ASP A 392 -9.78 7.58 20.65
C ASP A 392 -10.50 8.93 20.48
N ALA A 393 -9.90 9.87 19.76
CA ALA A 393 -10.51 11.15 19.44
C ALA A 393 -11.79 10.99 18.59
N MET A 394 -11.82 9.99 17.69
CA MET A 394 -13.04 9.68 16.92
C MET A 394 -14.16 9.13 17.79
N MET A 395 -13.83 8.26 18.76
CA MET A 395 -14.79 7.53 19.60
C MET A 395 -15.39 8.39 20.74
N GLN A 396 -14.76 9.51 21.12
CA GLN A 396 -15.29 10.49 22.08
C GLN A 396 -16.47 11.28 21.49
#